data_eafb3eddfdded7de46fad515b8e218d5
#
_entry.id   eafb3eddfdded7de46fad515b8e218d5
#
_cell.length_a   1.000
_cell.length_b   1.000
_cell.length_c   1.000
_cell.angle_alpha   90.00
_cell.angle_beta   90.00
_cell.angle_gamma   90.00
#
_symmetry.space_group_name_H-M   'P 1'
#
loop_
_entity.id
_entity.type
_entity.pdbx_description
1 polymer ?
#
loop_
_entity_poly.entity_id
_entity_poly.type
_entity_poly.pdbx_seq_one_letter_code
_entity_poly.pdbx_strand_id
1 'polypeptide(L)'
;MDFPDSSLASCSKPLSHKEGSLCMSPDRIFDDQPFGKVLTGNCVALMDQMATGSADLIFADPPYNLQLQGELKRPNHTKVVGVSEEWDKFSDFADYDEFTRSWLIAAQRLLSESGSLWVIGSYHNIFRIGSILQDLGFWILNDVIWRKTNPMPNFRGRRFANAHETLIWCVKSKDNKGYTFNYQALKMINEDLQMRSDWSLPICSGHERLRNGDETAHPTQKPEALLYRLILGTSNPGDLVLDPFFGTGTTGAVAKELGRRYIGIEQDSKYSLMARERLIKVEPRRGDDIETTPSKRTQRRVPFGNLVERGLLVPGAILYDHSRRLTARIRADGSLVAGGVTGSIHGVAASLQGSPSCNGWTFWFYEDAGQLVPIDILRQKVRAELVSLGTG
;
A
#
# COMPACT_ATOMS: atom_id res chain seq x y z
N MET A 1 -19.94 51.34 54.05
CA MET A 1 -18.73 51.50 54.88
C MET A 1 -17.66 50.73 54.19
N ASP A 2 -17.06 51.41 53.35
CA ASP A 2 -15.68 51.87 53.25
C ASP A 2 -14.67 50.78 52.86
N PHE A 3 -14.23 50.90 51.64
CA PHE A 3 -12.94 50.45 51.16
C PHE A 3 -11.78 51.19 51.87
N PRO A 4 -10.55 50.67 51.92
CA PRO A 4 -9.59 51.32 51.06
C PRO A 4 -8.69 50.39 50.27
N ASP A 5 -8.36 50.94 49.14
CA ASP A 5 -7.29 50.73 48.18
C ASP A 5 -5.90 50.77 48.79
N SER A 6 -4.99 49.91 48.33
CA SER A 6 -3.56 50.26 48.22
C SER A 6 -2.80 49.34 47.31
N SER A 7 -2.37 49.90 46.21
CA SER A 7 -1.32 49.51 45.29
C SER A 7 0.00 49.07 45.94
N LEU A 8 0.66 48.07 45.36
CA LEU A 8 2.10 48.17 45.07
C LEU A 8 2.51 47.11 44.03
N ALA A 9 3.10 47.60 42.99
CA ALA A 9 3.76 46.89 41.92
C ALA A 9 4.99 46.15 42.37
N SER A 10 5.22 44.96 41.87
CA SER A 10 6.59 44.44 41.70
C SER A 10 6.70 43.62 40.39
N CYS A 11 7.55 44.16 39.57
CA CYS A 11 8.02 43.66 38.30
C CYS A 11 8.77 42.32 38.51
N SER A 12 8.33 41.27 37.85
CA SER A 12 9.19 40.13 37.57
C SER A 12 9.05 39.72 36.09
N LYS A 13 10.15 39.89 35.38
CA LYS A 13 10.34 39.58 33.97
C LYS A 13 10.04 38.11 33.72
N PRO A 14 9.37 37.71 32.62
CA PRO A 14 9.33 36.33 32.17
C PRO A 14 10.67 35.94 31.55
N LEU A 15 11.25 34.86 32.06
CA LEU A 15 12.39 34.17 31.45
C LEU A 15 11.96 33.65 30.07
N SER A 16 12.58 34.20 29.03
CA SER A 16 12.49 33.73 27.67
C SER A 16 13.23 32.41 27.52
N HIS A 17 12.54 31.30 27.60
CA HIS A 17 12.99 30.05 27.00
C HIS A 17 12.62 30.06 25.51
N LYS A 18 13.56 30.58 24.72
CA LYS A 18 13.65 30.28 23.30
C LYS A 18 14.38 28.94 23.17
N GLU A 19 13.71 27.85 23.32
CA GLU A 19 14.08 26.61 22.66
C GLU A 19 13.33 26.55 21.36
N GLY A 20 14.00 26.96 20.29
CA GLY A 20 13.55 26.76 18.94
C GLY A 20 13.53 25.28 18.63
N SER A 21 12.36 24.66 18.72
CA SER A 21 12.10 23.37 18.09
C SER A 21 12.35 23.55 16.59
N LEU A 22 13.54 23.13 16.11
CA LEU A 22 13.83 23.03 14.68
C LEU A 22 12.97 21.91 14.13
N CYS A 23 11.82 22.25 13.61
CA CYS A 23 11.03 21.34 12.77
C CYS A 23 11.91 20.98 11.57
N MET A 24 12.39 19.74 11.51
CA MET A 24 13.24 19.27 10.41
C MET A 24 12.38 19.21 9.13
N SER A 25 12.72 20.03 8.14
CA SER A 25 12.11 19.92 6.81
C SER A 25 12.48 18.56 6.19
N PRO A 26 11.59 17.96 5.37
CA PRO A 26 11.87 16.69 4.68
C PRO A 26 13.22 16.70 3.94
N ASP A 27 13.61 17.80 3.34
CA ASP A 27 14.85 17.94 2.57
C ASP A 27 16.11 17.80 3.43
N ARG A 28 16.10 18.27 4.69
CA ARG A 28 17.24 18.09 5.61
C ARG A 28 17.41 16.66 6.11
N ILE A 29 16.38 15.83 6.03
CA ILE A 29 16.46 14.43 6.47
C ILE A 29 17.22 13.58 5.45
N PHE A 30 17.25 14.00 4.16
CA PHE A 30 17.82 13.21 3.06
C PHE A 30 19.20 13.71 2.57
N ASP A 31 19.81 14.72 3.21
CA ASP A 31 21.06 15.34 2.75
C ASP A 31 22.22 14.34 2.49
N ASP A 32 22.24 13.19 3.18
CA ASP A 32 23.29 12.17 3.06
C ASP A 32 22.84 10.85 2.40
N GLN A 33 21.54 10.63 2.19
CA GLN A 33 21.01 9.36 1.66
C GLN A 33 19.80 9.59 0.76
N PRO A 34 19.95 9.46 -0.57
CA PRO A 34 18.91 9.84 -1.55
C PRO A 34 17.61 9.04 -1.45
N PHE A 35 17.64 7.84 -0.85
CA PHE A 35 16.44 6.99 -0.75
C PHE A 35 15.80 6.97 0.64
N GLY A 36 16.54 7.22 1.72
CA GLY A 36 15.90 7.22 3.02
C GLY A 36 16.80 7.03 4.22
N LYS A 37 16.20 7.00 5.39
CA LYS A 37 16.90 7.00 6.68
C LYS A 37 16.27 6.06 7.69
N VAL A 38 17.10 5.48 8.54
CA VAL A 38 16.68 4.72 9.73
C VAL A 38 17.00 5.54 10.96
N LEU A 39 15.96 5.91 11.71
CA LEU A 39 16.05 6.65 12.97
C LEU A 39 15.94 5.67 14.15
N THR A 40 16.79 5.84 15.16
CA THR A 40 16.74 4.99 16.35
C THR A 40 16.15 5.78 17.52
N GLY A 41 15.03 5.30 18.08
CA GLY A 41 14.39 5.94 19.23
C GLY A 41 12.88 5.71 19.30
N ASN A 42 12.22 6.44 20.21
CA ASN A 42 10.77 6.39 20.37
C ASN A 42 10.05 6.97 19.16
N CYS A 43 9.09 6.22 18.62
CA CYS A 43 8.40 6.61 17.38
C CYS A 43 7.61 7.91 17.51
N VAL A 44 6.89 8.13 18.61
CA VAL A 44 6.09 9.35 18.83
C VAL A 44 7.02 10.57 18.89
N ALA A 45 8.07 10.49 19.72
CA ALA A 45 9.01 11.61 19.90
C ALA A 45 9.74 11.99 18.60
N LEU A 46 10.07 10.99 17.76
CA LEU A 46 10.71 11.23 16.46
C LEU A 46 9.73 11.72 15.40
N MET A 47 8.53 11.16 15.36
CA MET A 47 7.49 11.65 14.47
C MET A 47 7.10 13.10 14.78
N ASP A 48 7.08 13.51 16.05
CA ASP A 48 6.75 14.89 16.46
C ASP A 48 7.75 15.93 15.94
N GLN A 49 8.97 15.53 15.63
CA GLN A 49 9.99 16.39 15.03
C GLN A 49 9.87 16.50 13.50
N MET A 50 9.03 15.69 12.86
CA MET A 50 8.85 15.69 11.42
C MET A 50 7.79 16.71 10.98
N ALA A 51 7.94 17.22 9.77
CA ALA A 51 7.01 18.20 9.19
C ALA A 51 5.63 17.60 8.97
N THR A 52 4.58 18.37 9.27
CA THR A 52 3.19 18.02 8.99
C THR A 52 2.99 17.77 7.49
N GLY A 53 2.23 16.72 7.13
CA GLY A 53 1.91 16.40 5.74
C GLY A 53 3.09 15.87 4.92
N SER A 54 4.13 15.34 5.57
CA SER A 54 5.36 14.91 4.92
C SER A 54 5.34 13.47 4.41
N ALA A 55 4.42 12.61 4.86
CA ALA A 55 4.36 11.20 4.51
C ALA A 55 3.21 10.91 3.53
N ASP A 56 3.52 10.27 2.42
CA ASP A 56 2.53 9.87 1.40
C ASP A 56 1.94 8.49 1.71
N LEU A 57 2.71 7.65 2.38
CA LEU A 57 2.28 6.34 2.85
C LEU A 57 2.86 6.08 4.23
N ILE A 58 2.02 5.65 5.17
CA ILE A 58 2.49 5.12 6.46
C ILE A 58 2.10 3.65 6.53
N PHE A 59 3.05 2.78 6.83
CA PHE A 59 2.80 1.39 7.19
C PHE A 59 3.23 1.17 8.63
N ALA A 60 2.35 0.62 9.45
CA ALA A 60 2.58 0.39 10.86
C ALA A 60 2.32 -1.07 11.26
N ASP A 61 3.32 -1.70 11.86
CA ASP A 61 3.24 -3.02 12.51
C ASP A 61 3.49 -2.86 14.03
N PRO A 62 2.53 -2.24 14.76
CA PRO A 62 2.72 -1.90 16.16
C PRO A 62 2.82 -3.14 17.06
N PRO A 63 3.29 -3.01 18.30
CA PRO A 63 3.22 -4.07 19.29
C PRO A 63 1.83 -4.69 19.37
N TYR A 64 1.78 -6.03 19.53
CA TYR A 64 0.49 -6.78 19.53
C TYR A 64 -0.11 -6.94 20.92
N ASN A 65 0.64 -6.58 21.96
CA ASN A 65 0.27 -6.81 23.36
C ASN A 65 -0.10 -8.29 23.60
N LEU A 66 0.76 -9.19 23.18
CA LEU A 66 0.46 -10.63 23.15
C LEU A 66 0.23 -11.24 24.53
N GLN A 67 0.69 -10.60 25.61
CA GLN A 67 0.54 -11.02 27.01
C GLN A 67 0.83 -12.52 27.22
N LEU A 68 1.86 -13.04 26.53
CA LEU A 68 2.22 -14.44 26.59
C LEU A 68 2.76 -14.78 27.97
N GLN A 69 1.95 -15.50 28.77
CA GLN A 69 2.37 -16.04 30.05
C GLN A 69 3.02 -17.42 29.83
N GLY A 70 4.29 -17.56 30.24
CA GLY A 70 5.03 -18.81 30.30
C GLY A 70 5.72 -19.25 28.99
N GLU A 71 6.55 -20.28 29.12
CA GLU A 71 7.33 -20.83 28.00
C GLU A 71 6.45 -21.64 27.05
N LEU A 72 6.53 -21.32 25.75
CA LEU A 72 5.96 -22.15 24.68
C LEU A 72 6.99 -23.19 24.26
N LYS A 73 6.64 -24.47 24.34
CA LYS A 73 7.46 -25.59 23.88
C LYS A 73 6.81 -26.28 22.67
N ARG A 74 7.64 -26.64 21.69
CA ARG A 74 7.21 -27.51 20.57
C ARG A 74 6.96 -28.95 21.07
N PRO A 75 6.27 -29.79 20.30
CA PRO A 75 6.08 -31.21 20.66
C PRO A 75 7.38 -31.96 20.92
N ASN A 76 8.50 -31.54 20.31
CA ASN A 76 9.83 -32.09 20.50
C ASN A 76 10.59 -31.48 21.70
N HIS A 77 9.89 -30.83 22.62
CA HIS A 77 10.41 -30.14 23.80
C HIS A 77 11.37 -28.95 23.54
N THR A 78 11.61 -28.58 22.29
CA THR A 78 12.40 -27.38 21.97
C THR A 78 11.59 -26.13 22.31
N LYS A 79 12.26 -25.13 22.91
CA LYS A 79 11.66 -23.84 23.27
C LYS A 79 11.24 -23.09 22.00
N VAL A 80 10.00 -22.62 21.94
CA VAL A 80 9.58 -21.64 20.94
C VAL A 80 10.00 -20.29 21.50
N VAL A 81 10.86 -19.58 20.79
CA VAL A 81 11.12 -18.17 21.06
C VAL A 81 9.84 -17.44 20.69
N GLY A 82 8.94 -17.30 21.66
CA GLY A 82 7.78 -16.43 21.57
C GLY A 82 8.24 -14.98 21.68
N VAL A 83 7.42 -14.05 21.25
CA VAL A 83 7.66 -12.63 21.47
C VAL A 83 7.50 -12.38 22.98
N SER A 84 8.63 -12.33 23.69
CA SER A 84 8.70 -11.98 25.10
C SER A 84 9.46 -10.67 25.32
N GLU A 85 9.56 -9.89 24.25
CA GLU A 85 10.29 -8.64 24.21
C GLU A 85 9.61 -7.58 25.09
N GLU A 86 10.41 -6.73 25.71
CA GLU A 86 9.93 -5.65 26.60
C GLU A 86 9.01 -4.66 25.90
N TRP A 87 9.24 -4.42 24.61
CA TRP A 87 8.44 -3.50 23.81
C TRP A 87 7.00 -3.98 23.51
N ASP A 88 6.68 -5.28 23.73
CA ASP A 88 5.33 -5.84 23.57
C ASP A 88 4.58 -6.03 24.90
N LYS A 89 5.08 -5.43 25.98
CA LYS A 89 4.49 -5.54 27.32
C LYS A 89 3.86 -4.22 27.74
N PHE A 90 2.58 -4.25 27.98
CA PHE A 90 1.79 -3.16 28.54
C PHE A 90 1.19 -3.61 29.87
N SER A 91 1.05 -2.66 30.80
CA SER A 91 0.51 -2.97 32.13
C SER A 91 -0.96 -3.41 32.06
N ASP A 92 -1.73 -2.76 31.21
CA ASP A 92 -3.14 -3.06 30.92
C ASP A 92 -3.57 -2.58 29.52
N PHE A 93 -4.86 -2.70 29.22
CA PHE A 93 -5.38 -2.23 27.93
C PHE A 93 -5.50 -0.70 27.83
N ALA A 94 -5.61 0.02 28.94
CA ALA A 94 -5.67 1.47 28.91
C ALA A 94 -4.33 2.05 28.47
N ASP A 95 -3.24 1.52 29.02
CA ASP A 95 -1.87 1.83 28.66
C ASP A 95 -1.60 1.58 27.16
N TYR A 96 -2.07 0.42 26.67
CA TYR A 96 -1.98 0.08 25.26
C TYR A 96 -2.77 1.06 24.36
N ASP A 97 -3.96 1.45 24.78
CA ASP A 97 -4.81 2.39 24.04
C ASP A 97 -4.19 3.80 24.03
N GLU A 98 -3.61 4.26 25.12
CA GLU A 98 -2.93 5.55 25.19
C GLU A 98 -1.71 5.59 24.27
N PHE A 99 -0.89 4.55 24.31
CA PHE A 99 0.20 4.37 23.36
C PHE A 99 -0.29 4.38 21.92
N THR A 100 -1.36 3.63 21.64
CA THR A 100 -1.94 3.53 20.29
C THR A 100 -2.47 4.88 19.81
N ARG A 101 -3.19 5.63 20.66
CA ARG A 101 -3.67 6.97 20.33
C ARG A 101 -2.51 7.92 20.03
N SER A 102 -1.45 7.88 20.85
CA SER A 102 -0.31 8.79 20.73
C SER A 102 0.37 8.68 19.37
N TRP A 103 0.72 7.46 18.94
CA TRP A 103 1.38 7.31 17.64
C TRP A 103 0.40 7.49 16.45
N LEU A 104 -0.88 7.18 16.59
CA LEU A 104 -1.88 7.43 15.55
C LEU A 104 -2.14 8.92 15.32
N ILE A 105 -2.17 9.73 16.40
CA ILE A 105 -2.27 11.20 16.29
C ILE A 105 -1.06 11.77 15.55
N ALA A 106 0.15 11.32 15.91
CA ALA A 106 1.36 11.74 15.20
C ALA A 106 1.33 11.30 13.73
N ALA A 107 0.91 10.06 13.43
CA ALA A 107 0.76 9.55 12.07
C ALA A 107 -0.28 10.37 11.27
N GLN A 108 -1.44 10.70 11.85
CA GLN A 108 -2.47 11.51 11.19
C GLN A 108 -1.95 12.89 10.80
N ARG A 109 -1.16 13.52 11.67
CA ARG A 109 -0.52 14.81 11.39
C ARG A 109 0.48 14.71 10.24
N LEU A 110 1.25 13.61 10.17
CA LEU A 110 2.28 13.40 9.14
C LEU A 110 1.74 13.03 7.77
N LEU A 111 0.55 12.44 7.69
CA LEU A 111 -0.05 12.10 6.39
C LEU A 111 -0.26 13.36 5.54
N SER A 112 0.19 13.28 4.28
CA SER A 112 -0.10 14.27 3.24
C SER A 112 -1.61 14.25 2.88
N GLU A 113 -2.06 15.22 2.09
CA GLU A 113 -3.47 15.28 1.65
C GLU A 113 -3.87 14.07 0.77
N SER A 114 -2.93 13.47 0.08
CA SER A 114 -3.14 12.24 -0.71
C SER A 114 -2.62 10.99 0.01
N GLY A 115 -2.12 11.14 1.23
CA GLY A 115 -1.50 10.06 1.99
C GLY A 115 -2.50 9.07 2.56
N SER A 116 -2.03 7.84 2.76
CA SER A 116 -2.81 6.78 3.40
C SER A 116 -2.00 6.04 4.46
N LEU A 117 -2.71 5.42 5.39
CA LEU A 117 -2.16 4.63 6.48
C LEU A 117 -2.61 3.18 6.35
N TRP A 118 -1.66 2.26 6.49
CA TRP A 118 -1.90 0.84 6.72
C TRP A 118 -1.46 0.43 8.10
N VAL A 119 -2.31 -0.26 8.82
CA VAL A 119 -1.97 -0.86 10.13
C VAL A 119 -2.23 -2.34 10.06
N ILE A 120 -1.23 -3.15 10.38
CA ILE A 120 -1.39 -4.61 10.50
C ILE A 120 -1.51 -5.03 11.96
N GLY A 121 -2.29 -6.06 12.20
CA GLY A 121 -2.42 -6.64 13.52
C GLY A 121 -3.07 -8.02 13.51
N SER A 122 -3.02 -8.66 14.67
CA SER A 122 -3.71 -9.92 14.94
C SER A 122 -5.00 -9.68 15.74
N TYR A 123 -5.73 -10.75 16.01
CA TYR A 123 -6.94 -10.69 16.85
C TYR A 123 -6.70 -10.14 18.27
N HIS A 124 -5.45 -10.02 18.72
CA HIS A 124 -5.14 -9.46 20.02
C HIS A 124 -5.34 -7.94 20.08
N ASN A 125 -5.06 -7.25 18.98
CA ASN A 125 -4.95 -5.78 18.96
C ASN A 125 -5.78 -5.10 17.87
N ILE A 126 -6.01 -5.76 16.72
CA ILE A 126 -6.55 -5.07 15.53
C ILE A 126 -7.94 -4.46 15.75
N PHE A 127 -8.80 -5.09 16.55
CA PHE A 127 -10.13 -4.55 16.84
C PHE A 127 -10.08 -3.27 17.69
N ARG A 128 -9.14 -3.21 18.65
CA ARG A 128 -8.90 -1.99 19.44
C ARG A 128 -8.33 -0.87 18.59
N ILE A 129 -7.33 -1.18 17.77
CA ILE A 129 -6.74 -0.23 16.83
C ILE A 129 -7.82 0.29 15.85
N GLY A 130 -8.67 -0.58 15.31
CA GLY A 130 -9.77 -0.20 14.42
C GLY A 130 -10.75 0.78 15.08
N SER A 131 -11.11 0.56 16.35
CA SER A 131 -11.95 1.49 17.11
C SER A 131 -11.25 2.82 17.33
N ILE A 132 -9.98 2.81 17.72
CA ILE A 132 -9.20 4.04 17.97
C ILE A 132 -9.01 4.85 16.66
N LEU A 133 -8.78 4.18 15.54
CA LEU A 133 -8.72 4.86 14.24
C LEU A 133 -10.01 5.62 13.92
N GLN A 134 -11.17 5.00 14.15
CA GLN A 134 -12.47 5.64 13.94
C GLN A 134 -12.72 6.79 14.93
N ASP A 135 -12.37 6.62 16.21
CA ASP A 135 -12.47 7.66 17.24
C ASP A 135 -11.62 8.90 16.89
N LEU A 136 -10.45 8.71 16.28
CA LEU A 136 -9.56 9.78 15.82
C LEU A 136 -9.99 10.40 14.48
N GLY A 137 -11.07 9.90 13.86
CA GLY A 137 -11.62 10.44 12.62
C GLY A 137 -10.96 9.93 11.34
N PHE A 138 -10.10 8.92 11.41
CA PHE A 138 -9.64 8.24 10.20
C PHE A 138 -10.80 7.61 9.45
N TRP A 139 -10.75 7.67 8.13
CA TRP A 139 -11.73 7.02 7.27
C TRP A 139 -11.17 5.70 6.73
N ILE A 140 -11.74 4.58 7.18
CA ILE A 140 -11.35 3.25 6.75
C ILE A 140 -11.84 3.02 5.31
N LEU A 141 -10.92 2.70 4.41
CA LEU A 141 -11.20 2.38 2.99
C LEU A 141 -11.47 0.90 2.80
N ASN A 142 -10.61 0.04 3.38
CA ASN A 142 -10.75 -1.40 3.37
C ASN A 142 -10.09 -2.03 4.61
N ASP A 143 -10.55 -3.21 4.96
CA ASP A 143 -9.75 -4.23 5.63
C ASP A 143 -9.23 -5.24 4.61
N VAL A 144 -8.02 -5.76 4.85
CA VAL A 144 -7.41 -6.80 4.04
C VAL A 144 -6.97 -7.93 4.94
N ILE A 145 -7.36 -9.14 4.59
CA ILE A 145 -6.98 -10.34 5.33
C ILE A 145 -5.74 -10.97 4.66
N TRP A 146 -4.60 -10.90 5.33
CA TRP A 146 -3.45 -11.70 4.95
C TRP A 146 -3.62 -13.13 5.46
N ARG A 147 -3.96 -14.02 4.56
CA ARG A 147 -4.12 -15.45 4.80
C ARG A 147 -2.78 -16.15 4.63
N LYS A 148 -2.25 -16.68 5.73
CA LYS A 148 -0.95 -17.36 5.77
C LYS A 148 -1.08 -18.74 5.13
N THR A 149 -0.27 -19.04 4.09
CA THR A 149 -0.30 -20.35 3.43
C THR A 149 0.38 -21.45 4.27
N ASN A 150 1.26 -21.05 5.20
CA ASN A 150 2.02 -21.93 6.10
C ASN A 150 1.96 -21.44 7.55
N PRO A 151 0.74 -21.34 8.16
CA PRO A 151 0.59 -20.80 9.51
C PRO A 151 1.27 -21.72 10.54
N MET A 152 1.76 -21.10 11.62
CA MET A 152 2.28 -21.88 12.76
C MET A 152 1.13 -22.66 13.41
N PRO A 153 1.31 -23.97 13.69
CA PRO A 153 0.29 -24.77 14.35
C PRO A 153 0.08 -24.31 15.80
N ASN A 154 -1.13 -24.53 16.32
CA ASN A 154 -1.35 -24.39 17.75
C ASN A 154 -0.81 -25.60 18.49
N PHE A 155 0.37 -25.49 19.08
CA PHE A 155 1.08 -26.61 19.71
C PHE A 155 0.34 -27.25 20.89
N ARG A 156 -0.56 -26.52 21.54
CA ARG A 156 -1.38 -27.04 22.65
C ARG A 156 -2.70 -27.68 22.19
N GLY A 157 -3.06 -27.54 20.92
CA GLY A 157 -4.29 -28.11 20.36
C GLY A 157 -5.59 -27.61 20.99
N ARG A 158 -5.56 -26.44 21.67
CA ARG A 158 -6.70 -25.87 22.40
C ARG A 158 -7.39 -24.71 21.71
N ARG A 159 -6.86 -24.24 20.59
CA ARG A 159 -7.38 -23.15 19.75
C ARG A 159 -7.07 -23.44 18.28
N PHE A 160 -7.76 -22.77 17.39
CA PHE A 160 -7.43 -22.78 15.99
C PHE A 160 -6.01 -22.25 15.76
N ALA A 161 -5.32 -22.73 14.73
CA ALA A 161 -4.08 -22.11 14.26
C ALA A 161 -4.35 -20.66 13.82
N ASN A 162 -3.47 -19.73 14.19
CA ASN A 162 -3.59 -18.33 13.77
C ASN A 162 -3.18 -18.18 12.31
N ALA A 163 -4.11 -18.46 11.40
CA ALA A 163 -3.86 -18.57 9.96
C ALA A 163 -4.01 -17.25 9.20
N HIS A 164 -4.32 -16.15 9.85
CA HIS A 164 -4.41 -14.84 9.20
C HIS A 164 -4.01 -13.68 10.14
N GLU A 165 -3.70 -12.56 9.51
CA GLU A 165 -3.63 -11.24 10.14
C GLU A 165 -4.48 -10.27 9.33
N THR A 166 -4.96 -9.22 9.97
CA THR A 166 -5.79 -8.19 9.35
C THR A 166 -4.97 -6.91 9.17
N LEU A 167 -5.07 -6.32 7.97
CA LEU A 167 -4.56 -4.99 7.68
C LEU A 167 -5.74 -4.04 7.54
N ILE A 168 -5.68 -2.89 8.19
CA ILE A 168 -6.65 -1.80 8.01
C ILE A 168 -6.00 -0.75 7.13
N TRP A 169 -6.66 -0.41 6.01
CA TRP A 169 -6.28 0.68 5.13
C TRP A 169 -7.21 1.87 5.33
N CYS A 170 -6.65 3.01 5.65
CA CYS A 170 -7.42 4.21 5.93
C CYS A 170 -6.72 5.48 5.43
N VAL A 171 -7.48 6.56 5.36
CA VAL A 171 -7.03 7.91 5.07
C VAL A 171 -7.33 8.84 6.24
N LYS A 172 -6.70 10.01 6.24
CA LYS A 172 -6.72 11.00 7.31
C LYS A 172 -8.13 11.42 7.75
N SER A 173 -9.08 11.49 6.80
CA SER A 173 -10.48 11.83 7.05
C SER A 173 -11.38 11.37 5.90
N LYS A 174 -12.72 11.43 6.11
CA LYS A 174 -13.74 11.11 5.10
C LYS A 174 -13.65 11.99 3.84
N ASP A 175 -13.17 13.22 3.99
CA ASP A 175 -13.10 14.20 2.91
C ASP A 175 -11.88 13.98 2.02
N ASN A 176 -10.93 13.16 2.45
CA ASN A 176 -9.69 12.83 1.75
C ASN A 176 -9.97 11.84 0.60
N LYS A 177 -10.20 12.37 -0.61
CA LYS A 177 -10.55 11.57 -1.81
C LYS A 177 -9.41 11.42 -2.81
N GLY A 178 -8.29 12.09 -2.57
CA GLY A 178 -7.13 12.14 -3.46
C GLY A 178 -6.10 11.03 -3.22
N TYR A 179 -6.38 10.01 -2.42
CA TYR A 179 -5.44 8.96 -2.08
C TYR A 179 -5.00 8.14 -3.31
N THR A 180 -3.75 7.71 -3.29
CA THR A 180 -3.17 6.90 -4.35
C THR A 180 -3.73 5.47 -4.32
N PHE A 181 -4.20 4.98 -5.49
CA PHE A 181 -4.53 3.57 -5.69
C PHE A 181 -4.17 3.11 -7.09
N ASN A 182 -3.10 2.37 -7.22
CA ASN A 182 -2.51 1.91 -8.47
C ASN A 182 -3.17 0.62 -8.95
N TYR A 183 -4.45 0.74 -9.35
CA TYR A 183 -5.31 -0.38 -9.75
C TYR A 183 -4.68 -1.27 -10.83
N GLN A 184 -4.05 -0.67 -11.86
CA GLN A 184 -3.48 -1.42 -12.97
C GLN A 184 -2.21 -2.17 -12.56
N ALA A 185 -1.34 -1.55 -11.76
CA ALA A 185 -0.15 -2.20 -11.23
C ALA A 185 -0.52 -3.43 -10.37
N LEU A 186 -1.55 -3.31 -9.53
CA LEU A 186 -2.06 -4.44 -8.76
C LEU A 186 -2.66 -5.54 -9.63
N LYS A 187 -3.30 -5.22 -10.74
CA LYS A 187 -3.79 -6.21 -11.71
C LYS A 187 -2.65 -6.97 -12.38
N MET A 188 -1.59 -6.27 -12.78
CA MET A 188 -0.43 -6.89 -13.43
C MET A 188 0.21 -7.99 -12.58
N ILE A 189 0.29 -7.79 -11.26
CA ILE A 189 0.81 -8.79 -10.33
C ILE A 189 -0.22 -9.83 -9.87
N ASN A 190 -1.44 -9.76 -10.38
CA ASN A 190 -2.55 -10.65 -10.04
C ASN A 190 -3.24 -11.22 -11.30
N GLU A 191 -2.45 -11.73 -12.25
CA GLU A 191 -2.93 -12.39 -13.46
C GLU A 191 -3.96 -11.55 -14.26
N ASP A 192 -3.76 -10.25 -14.32
CA ASP A 192 -4.68 -9.25 -14.89
C ASP A 192 -6.10 -9.23 -14.26
N LEU A 193 -6.26 -9.83 -13.09
CA LEU A 193 -7.49 -9.81 -12.30
C LEU A 193 -7.44 -8.70 -11.23
N GLN A 194 -8.60 -8.17 -10.89
CA GLN A 194 -8.70 -7.20 -9.78
C GLN A 194 -8.19 -7.83 -8.49
N MET A 195 -7.27 -7.14 -7.79
CA MET A 195 -6.80 -7.56 -6.49
C MET A 195 -7.95 -7.54 -5.49
N ARG A 196 -8.10 -8.63 -4.74
CA ARG A 196 -9.12 -8.80 -3.70
C ARG A 196 -8.55 -8.42 -2.34
N SER A 197 -9.40 -8.34 -1.33
CA SER A 197 -9.01 -8.06 0.05
C SER A 197 -8.62 -9.31 0.86
N ASP A 198 -8.44 -10.46 0.22
CA ASP A 198 -7.97 -11.70 0.83
C ASP A 198 -6.65 -12.17 0.16
N TRP A 199 -5.53 -11.80 0.77
CA TRP A 199 -4.21 -12.08 0.21
C TRP A 199 -3.64 -13.39 0.76
N SER A 200 -3.40 -14.37 -0.11
CA SER A 200 -2.80 -15.65 0.25
C SER A 200 -1.29 -15.57 0.03
N LEU A 201 -0.52 -15.46 1.13
CA LEU A 201 0.94 -15.31 1.11
C LEU A 201 1.56 -16.13 2.25
N PRO A 202 2.78 -16.68 2.06
CA PRO A 202 3.50 -17.35 3.14
C PRO A 202 3.93 -16.35 4.22
N ILE A 203 4.20 -16.85 5.41
CA ILE A 203 4.96 -16.11 6.42
C ILE A 203 6.41 -15.99 5.95
N CYS A 204 7.11 -14.95 6.44
CA CYS A 204 8.54 -14.78 6.16
C CYS A 204 9.32 -16.02 6.61
N SER A 205 10.01 -16.68 5.68
CA SER A 205 10.75 -17.91 5.90
C SER A 205 11.90 -18.08 4.92
N GLY A 206 12.76 -19.10 5.14
CA GLY A 206 13.87 -19.41 4.23
C GLY A 206 14.89 -18.27 4.11
N HIS A 207 15.29 -17.95 2.89
CA HIS A 207 16.34 -16.95 2.60
C HIS A 207 15.91 -15.50 2.88
N GLU A 208 14.62 -15.22 2.83
CA GLU A 208 14.07 -13.89 3.14
C GLU A 208 14.20 -13.54 4.63
N ARG A 209 14.19 -14.58 5.49
CA ARG A 209 14.25 -14.37 6.93
C ARG A 209 15.66 -14.06 7.38
N LEU A 210 15.85 -12.87 7.91
CA LEU A 210 17.14 -12.44 8.44
C LEU A 210 17.56 -13.29 9.64
N ARG A 211 18.83 -13.65 9.69
CA ARG A 211 19.44 -14.44 10.77
C ARG A 211 20.61 -13.70 11.39
N ASN A 212 20.79 -13.90 12.67
CA ASN A 212 22.01 -13.53 13.39
C ASN A 212 22.68 -14.83 13.85
N GLY A 213 23.65 -15.34 13.07
CA GLY A 213 24.17 -16.70 13.22
C GLY A 213 23.05 -17.74 12.98
N ASP A 214 22.88 -18.67 13.92
CA ASP A 214 21.85 -19.71 13.85
C ASP A 214 20.47 -19.25 14.33
N GLU A 215 20.37 -18.09 14.96
CA GLU A 215 19.12 -17.57 15.51
C GLU A 215 18.36 -16.67 14.49
N THR A 216 17.04 -16.64 14.62
CA THR A 216 16.19 -15.70 13.88
C THR A 216 16.47 -14.29 14.38
N ALA A 217 16.78 -13.37 13.46
CA ALA A 217 17.09 -12.00 13.79
C ALA A 217 15.91 -11.24 14.41
N HIS A 218 14.70 -11.42 13.87
CA HIS A 218 13.48 -10.81 14.40
C HIS A 218 12.34 -11.83 14.37
N PRO A 219 11.57 -12.01 15.46
CA PRO A 219 10.56 -13.06 15.57
C PRO A 219 9.36 -12.83 14.65
N THR A 220 9.01 -11.58 14.34
CA THR A 220 7.80 -11.19 13.61
C THR A 220 8.06 -10.49 12.29
N GLN A 221 9.22 -10.73 11.64
CA GLN A 221 9.52 -10.16 10.32
C GLN A 221 8.38 -10.41 9.34
N LYS A 222 7.86 -9.36 8.71
CA LYS A 222 6.81 -9.45 7.69
C LYS A 222 7.41 -9.86 6.33
N PRO A 223 6.68 -10.63 5.50
CA PRO A 223 7.15 -11.02 4.17
C PRO A 223 7.20 -9.81 3.22
N GLU A 224 8.24 -9.75 2.38
CA GLU A 224 8.41 -8.70 1.37
C GLU A 224 7.23 -8.65 0.40
N ALA A 225 6.69 -9.80 0.01
CA ALA A 225 5.55 -9.89 -0.90
C ALA A 225 4.29 -9.17 -0.37
N LEU A 226 4.11 -9.09 0.96
CA LEU A 226 3.02 -8.35 1.58
C LEU A 226 3.23 -6.83 1.40
N LEU A 227 4.43 -6.36 1.76
CA LEU A 227 4.81 -4.94 1.65
C LEU A 227 4.86 -4.50 0.18
N TYR A 228 5.31 -5.37 -0.71
CA TYR A 228 5.34 -5.11 -2.15
C TYR A 228 3.95 -4.76 -2.70
N ARG A 229 2.93 -5.59 -2.41
CA ARG A 229 1.55 -5.32 -2.83
C ARG A 229 1.01 -4.01 -2.28
N LEU A 230 1.26 -3.76 -1.01
CA LEU A 230 0.79 -2.59 -0.30
C LEU A 230 1.45 -1.32 -0.87
N ILE A 231 2.78 -1.26 -0.91
CA ILE A 231 3.54 -0.10 -1.35
C ILE A 231 3.30 0.18 -2.84
N LEU A 232 3.35 -0.86 -3.70
CA LEU A 232 3.03 -0.71 -5.12
C LEU A 232 1.62 -0.17 -5.34
N GLY A 233 0.66 -0.67 -4.58
CA GLY A 233 -0.76 -0.32 -4.74
C GLY A 233 -1.12 1.06 -4.24
N THR A 234 -0.44 1.59 -3.22
CA THR A 234 -0.90 2.78 -2.49
C THR A 234 0.15 3.89 -2.37
N SER A 235 1.18 3.85 -3.19
CA SER A 235 2.17 4.92 -3.36
C SER A 235 2.72 4.97 -4.79
N ASN A 236 3.38 6.08 -5.15
CA ASN A 236 4.05 6.27 -6.43
C ASN A 236 5.57 6.35 -6.26
N PRO A 237 6.38 6.09 -7.31
CA PRO A 237 7.82 6.37 -7.28
C PRO A 237 8.10 7.80 -6.81
N GLY A 238 9.07 7.95 -5.91
CA GLY A 238 9.41 9.23 -5.27
C GLY A 238 8.62 9.59 -4.02
N ASP A 239 7.46 8.94 -3.75
CA ASP A 239 6.68 9.14 -2.54
C ASP A 239 7.47 8.74 -1.28
N LEU A 240 7.15 9.37 -0.14
CA LEU A 240 7.73 9.04 1.15
C LEU A 240 6.89 8.00 1.88
N VAL A 241 7.50 6.85 2.14
CA VAL A 241 6.96 5.77 2.98
C VAL A 241 7.56 5.88 4.38
N LEU A 242 6.71 6.07 5.39
CA LEU A 242 7.09 6.08 6.80
C LEU A 242 6.68 4.77 7.47
N ASP A 243 7.58 4.20 8.26
CA ASP A 243 7.27 3.05 9.13
C ASP A 243 7.74 3.36 10.56
N PRO A 244 6.81 3.61 11.50
CA PRO A 244 7.15 3.93 12.88
C PRO A 244 7.56 2.71 13.73
N PHE A 245 7.45 1.49 13.19
CA PHE A 245 7.80 0.22 13.86
C PHE A 245 8.66 -0.64 12.94
N PHE A 246 9.82 -0.11 12.58
CA PHE A 246 10.59 -0.54 11.42
C PHE A 246 11.18 -1.95 11.49
N GLY A 247 11.44 -2.45 12.71
CA GLY A 247 12.07 -3.75 12.91
C GLY A 247 13.37 -3.90 12.12
N THR A 248 13.46 -4.96 11.33
CA THR A 248 14.61 -5.25 10.45
C THR A 248 14.52 -4.63 9.05
N GLY A 249 13.62 -3.65 8.85
CA GLY A 249 13.60 -2.79 7.67
C GLY A 249 12.97 -3.39 6.42
N THR A 250 12.01 -4.30 6.52
CA THR A 250 11.33 -4.87 5.34
C THR A 250 10.60 -3.80 4.53
N THR A 251 9.89 -2.89 5.20
CA THR A 251 9.19 -1.77 4.55
C THR A 251 10.15 -0.89 3.75
N GLY A 252 11.29 -0.52 4.36
CA GLY A 252 12.30 0.30 3.68
C GLY A 252 12.97 -0.41 2.51
N ALA A 253 13.22 -1.73 2.64
CA ALA A 253 13.79 -2.53 1.57
C ALA A 253 12.89 -2.53 0.33
N VAL A 254 11.60 -2.82 0.52
CA VAL A 254 10.61 -2.82 -0.57
C VAL A 254 10.35 -1.41 -1.10
N ALA A 255 10.29 -0.39 -0.24
CA ALA A 255 10.15 0.99 -0.68
C ALA A 255 11.30 1.42 -1.59
N LYS A 256 12.55 1.16 -1.18
CA LYS A 256 13.76 1.44 -1.96
C LYS A 256 13.78 0.68 -3.30
N GLU A 257 13.46 -0.61 -3.26
CA GLU A 257 13.36 -1.45 -4.45
C GLU A 257 12.39 -0.87 -5.48
N LEU A 258 11.24 -0.38 -5.01
CA LEU A 258 10.19 0.22 -5.85
C LEU A 258 10.43 1.71 -6.18
N GLY A 259 11.59 2.29 -5.85
CA GLY A 259 11.91 3.69 -6.14
C GLY A 259 11.18 4.70 -5.26
N ARG A 260 10.69 4.30 -4.09
CA ARG A 260 10.12 5.18 -3.07
C ARG A 260 11.20 5.61 -2.09
N ARG A 261 11.03 6.78 -1.49
CA ARG A 261 11.81 7.19 -0.34
C ARG A 261 11.24 6.54 0.92
N TYR A 262 12.06 6.35 1.95
CA TYR A 262 11.60 5.78 3.20
C TYR A 262 12.19 6.48 4.42
N ILE A 263 11.42 6.51 5.50
CA ILE A 263 11.89 6.77 6.86
C ILE A 263 11.41 5.60 7.73
N GLY A 264 12.34 4.92 8.36
CA GLY A 264 12.04 3.87 9.33
C GLY A 264 12.42 4.33 10.73
N ILE A 265 11.54 4.12 11.71
CA ILE A 265 11.84 4.40 13.12
C ILE A 265 11.85 3.07 13.86
N GLU A 266 12.92 2.82 14.59
CA GLU A 266 13.11 1.61 15.38
C GLU A 266 13.68 1.94 16.76
N GLN A 267 13.04 1.42 17.79
CA GLN A 267 13.46 1.67 19.16
C GLN A 267 14.70 0.84 19.54
N ASP A 268 14.76 -0.42 19.10
CA ASP A 268 15.89 -1.30 19.38
C ASP A 268 17.06 -1.00 18.47
N SER A 269 18.21 -0.67 19.08
CA SER A 269 19.43 -0.34 18.35
C SER A 269 19.99 -1.50 17.51
N LYS A 270 19.78 -2.76 17.92
CA LYS A 270 20.20 -3.95 17.16
C LYS A 270 19.39 -4.07 15.88
N TYR A 271 18.06 -3.98 15.98
CA TYR A 271 17.19 -4.03 14.81
C TYR A 271 17.45 -2.86 13.87
N SER A 272 17.65 -1.66 14.42
CA SER A 272 18.04 -0.48 13.66
C SER A 272 19.34 -0.67 12.87
N LEU A 273 20.37 -1.27 13.48
CA LEU A 273 21.64 -1.58 12.81
C LEU A 273 21.42 -2.61 11.69
N MET A 274 20.71 -3.70 11.96
CA MET A 274 20.40 -4.74 10.97
C MET A 274 19.60 -4.20 9.78
N ALA A 275 18.65 -3.30 10.05
CA ALA A 275 17.89 -2.62 9.00
C ALA A 275 18.82 -1.79 8.10
N ARG A 276 19.75 -1.02 8.67
CA ARG A 276 20.74 -0.24 7.89
C ARG A 276 21.61 -1.15 7.01
N GLU A 277 22.14 -2.24 7.57
CA GLU A 277 22.95 -3.20 6.82
C GLU A 277 22.19 -3.87 5.68
N ARG A 278 20.90 -4.18 5.88
CA ARG A 278 20.01 -4.70 4.84
C ARG A 278 19.81 -3.68 3.73
N LEU A 279 19.48 -2.46 4.10
CA LEU A 279 19.14 -1.41 3.15
C LEU A 279 20.31 -0.98 2.26
N ILE A 280 21.56 -1.09 2.72
CA ILE A 280 22.75 -0.86 1.90
C ILE A 280 22.79 -1.84 0.71
N LYS A 281 22.34 -3.07 0.91
CA LYS A 281 22.39 -4.15 -0.11
C LYS A 281 21.23 -4.11 -1.11
N VAL A 282 20.18 -3.35 -0.83
CA VAL A 282 19.02 -3.25 -1.73
C VAL A 282 19.33 -2.29 -2.87
N GLU A 283 19.18 -2.76 -4.09
CA GLU A 283 19.27 -1.94 -5.30
C GLU A 283 17.86 -1.53 -5.76
N PRO A 284 17.63 -0.26 -6.11
CA PRO A 284 16.39 0.16 -6.74
C PRO A 284 16.21 -0.54 -8.08
N ARG A 285 15.02 -1.02 -8.39
CA ARG A 285 14.71 -1.51 -9.74
C ARG A 285 14.86 -0.38 -10.75
N ARG A 286 15.46 -0.68 -11.88
CA ARG A 286 15.65 0.28 -12.98
C ARG A 286 14.56 0.08 -14.02
N GLY A 287 13.99 1.19 -14.53
CA GLY A 287 13.21 1.20 -15.75
C GLY A 287 11.72 0.89 -15.60
N ASP A 288 11.12 0.50 -16.71
CA ASP A 288 9.69 0.41 -17.00
C ASP A 288 8.87 -0.52 -16.06
N ASP A 289 9.54 -1.35 -15.28
CA ASP A 289 8.90 -2.27 -14.31
C ASP A 289 8.21 -1.55 -13.14
N ILE A 290 8.50 -0.25 -12.95
CA ILE A 290 7.99 0.55 -11.82
C ILE A 290 6.93 1.55 -12.29
N GLU A 291 6.80 1.81 -13.59
CA GLU A 291 5.81 2.75 -14.10
C GLU A 291 4.39 2.28 -13.75
N THR A 292 3.74 3.07 -12.91
CA THR A 292 2.32 2.90 -12.67
C THR A 292 1.56 3.24 -13.94
N THR A 293 1.02 2.22 -14.60
CA THR A 293 0.21 2.44 -15.81
C THR A 293 -0.94 3.41 -15.47
N PRO A 294 -1.08 4.54 -16.18
CA PRO A 294 -2.09 5.52 -15.88
C PRO A 294 -3.47 4.88 -15.75
N SER A 295 -4.23 5.31 -14.74
CA SER A 295 -5.59 4.81 -14.53
C SER A 295 -6.37 4.88 -15.84
N LYS A 296 -7.10 3.82 -16.20
CA LYS A 296 -8.00 3.85 -17.38
C LYS A 296 -9.00 5.02 -17.35
N ARG A 297 -9.26 5.60 -16.16
CA ARG A 297 -10.10 6.81 -16.00
C ARG A 297 -9.40 8.10 -16.44
N THR A 298 -8.08 8.17 -16.37
CA THR A 298 -7.29 9.33 -16.83
C THR A 298 -6.94 9.25 -18.31
N GLN A 299 -7.07 8.07 -18.91
CA GLN A 299 -6.82 7.89 -20.34
C GLN A 299 -7.97 8.51 -21.16
N ARG A 300 -7.63 9.31 -22.20
CA ARG A 300 -8.63 9.84 -23.12
C ARG A 300 -9.50 8.72 -23.68
N ARG A 301 -10.80 8.91 -23.62
CA ARG A 301 -11.77 7.97 -24.24
C ARG A 301 -11.56 7.99 -25.76
N VAL A 302 -11.29 6.83 -26.32
CA VAL A 302 -11.26 6.60 -27.78
C VAL A 302 -12.42 5.68 -28.11
N PRO A 303 -13.55 6.19 -28.64
CA PRO A 303 -14.65 5.36 -29.14
C PRO A 303 -14.18 4.43 -30.27
N PHE A 304 -14.80 3.27 -30.41
CA PHE A 304 -14.44 2.33 -31.49
C PHE A 304 -14.62 2.93 -32.88
N GLY A 305 -15.63 3.78 -33.09
CA GLY A 305 -15.84 4.51 -34.32
C GLY A 305 -14.62 5.34 -34.75
N ASN A 306 -13.81 5.86 -33.83
CA ASN A 306 -12.60 6.60 -34.21
C ASN A 306 -11.57 5.72 -34.92
N LEU A 307 -11.55 4.40 -34.69
CA LEU A 307 -10.67 3.50 -35.44
C LEU A 307 -11.11 3.39 -36.89
N VAL A 308 -12.41 3.43 -37.12
CA VAL A 308 -13.03 3.39 -38.48
C VAL A 308 -12.85 4.74 -39.18
N GLU A 309 -13.14 5.85 -38.51
CA GLU A 309 -12.95 7.22 -39.06
C GLU A 309 -11.48 7.50 -39.44
N ARG A 310 -10.52 6.97 -38.70
CA ARG A 310 -9.08 7.09 -38.98
C ARG A 310 -8.54 6.08 -40.00
N GLY A 311 -9.40 5.20 -40.51
CA GLY A 311 -9.03 4.17 -41.48
C GLY A 311 -8.15 3.04 -40.92
N LEU A 312 -8.03 2.93 -39.59
CA LEU A 312 -7.29 1.84 -38.94
C LEU A 312 -8.04 0.51 -39.04
N LEU A 313 -9.35 0.58 -39.13
CA LEU A 313 -10.27 -0.54 -39.46
C LEU A 313 -11.21 -0.06 -40.53
N VAL A 314 -11.44 -0.89 -41.55
CA VAL A 314 -12.34 -0.52 -42.67
C VAL A 314 -13.75 -1.08 -42.47
N PRO A 315 -14.81 -0.33 -42.85
CA PRO A 315 -16.16 -0.87 -42.90
C PRO A 315 -16.23 -2.15 -43.74
N GLY A 316 -16.95 -3.15 -43.26
CA GLY A 316 -17.05 -4.46 -43.90
C GLY A 316 -16.00 -5.47 -43.43
N ALA A 317 -14.92 -5.05 -42.78
CA ALA A 317 -13.92 -5.95 -42.19
C ALA A 317 -14.55 -6.84 -41.12
N ILE A 318 -13.97 -8.02 -40.94
CA ILE A 318 -14.43 -9.02 -39.98
C ILE A 318 -13.50 -9.00 -38.75
N LEU A 319 -14.09 -8.92 -37.58
CA LEU A 319 -13.43 -9.16 -36.31
C LEU A 319 -13.72 -10.59 -35.84
N TYR A 320 -12.78 -11.14 -35.13
CA TYR A 320 -12.81 -12.51 -34.61
C TYR A 320 -12.70 -12.53 -33.10
N ASP A 321 -13.24 -13.54 -32.44
CA ASP A 321 -12.78 -13.90 -31.11
C ASP A 321 -11.41 -14.59 -31.20
N HIS A 322 -10.70 -14.73 -30.09
CA HIS A 322 -9.37 -15.35 -30.03
C HIS A 322 -9.34 -16.77 -30.66
N SER A 323 -10.43 -17.51 -30.57
CA SER A 323 -10.53 -18.89 -31.09
C SER A 323 -11.07 -18.97 -32.52
N ARG A 324 -11.37 -17.83 -33.19
CA ARG A 324 -11.98 -17.71 -34.51
C ARG A 324 -13.36 -18.37 -34.62
N ARG A 325 -14.05 -18.65 -33.51
CA ARG A 325 -15.38 -19.27 -33.50
C ARG A 325 -16.51 -18.27 -33.63
N LEU A 326 -16.30 -17.05 -33.15
CA LEU A 326 -17.26 -15.96 -33.21
C LEU A 326 -16.72 -14.87 -34.13
N THR A 327 -17.58 -14.35 -35.00
CA THR A 327 -17.20 -13.27 -35.93
C THR A 327 -18.19 -12.14 -35.88
N ALA A 328 -17.75 -10.91 -36.13
CA ALA A 328 -18.59 -9.75 -36.28
C ALA A 328 -18.08 -8.87 -37.42
N ARG A 329 -18.98 -8.26 -38.22
CA ARG A 329 -18.64 -7.34 -39.29
C ARG A 329 -18.74 -5.90 -38.82
N ILE A 330 -17.76 -5.10 -39.17
CA ILE A 330 -17.72 -3.66 -38.88
C ILE A 330 -18.62 -2.90 -39.81
N ARG A 331 -19.47 -2.02 -39.28
CA ARG A 331 -20.31 -1.10 -40.07
C ARG A 331 -19.65 0.27 -40.17
N ALA A 332 -20.11 1.06 -41.16
CA ALA A 332 -19.60 2.41 -41.42
C ALA A 332 -19.86 3.38 -40.23
N ASP A 333 -20.90 3.14 -39.46
CA ASP A 333 -21.26 3.91 -38.26
C ASP A 333 -20.43 3.53 -37.01
N GLY A 334 -19.44 2.64 -37.15
CA GLY A 334 -18.64 2.16 -36.02
C GLY A 334 -19.35 1.13 -35.12
N SER A 335 -20.52 0.64 -35.54
CA SER A 335 -21.17 -0.50 -34.86
C SER A 335 -20.68 -1.83 -35.44
N LEU A 336 -20.95 -2.92 -34.71
CA LEU A 336 -20.74 -4.28 -35.19
C LEU A 336 -22.06 -4.96 -35.47
N VAL A 337 -22.06 -5.89 -36.42
CA VAL A 337 -23.18 -6.79 -36.70
C VAL A 337 -22.70 -8.24 -36.69
N ALA A 338 -23.40 -9.10 -35.96
CA ALA A 338 -23.16 -10.55 -35.90
C ALA A 338 -24.40 -11.29 -35.39
N GLY A 339 -24.73 -12.45 -36.00
CA GLY A 339 -25.83 -13.31 -35.54
C GLY A 339 -27.20 -12.61 -35.44
N GLY A 340 -27.47 -11.62 -36.30
CA GLY A 340 -28.70 -10.81 -36.24
C GLY A 340 -28.71 -9.71 -35.20
N VAL A 341 -27.64 -9.56 -34.41
CA VAL A 341 -27.47 -8.50 -33.39
C VAL A 341 -26.62 -7.38 -33.97
N THR A 342 -27.05 -6.13 -33.77
CA THR A 342 -26.27 -4.93 -34.12
C THR A 342 -26.06 -4.08 -32.86
N GLY A 343 -24.86 -3.56 -32.67
CA GLY A 343 -24.57 -2.73 -31.48
C GLY A 343 -23.10 -2.38 -31.31
N SER A 344 -22.74 -1.94 -30.10
CA SER A 344 -21.36 -1.64 -29.75
C SER A 344 -20.49 -2.90 -29.70
N ILE A 345 -19.16 -2.72 -29.77
CA ILE A 345 -18.20 -3.82 -29.63
C ILE A 345 -18.41 -4.62 -28.33
N HIS A 346 -18.87 -3.97 -27.27
CA HIS A 346 -19.17 -4.60 -25.97
C HIS A 346 -20.49 -5.38 -26.01
N GLY A 347 -21.55 -4.75 -26.55
CA GLY A 347 -22.88 -5.35 -26.59
C GLY A 347 -22.96 -6.57 -27.50
N VAL A 348 -22.35 -6.51 -28.69
CA VAL A 348 -22.33 -7.65 -29.62
C VAL A 348 -21.49 -8.79 -29.03
N ALA A 349 -20.34 -8.51 -28.44
CA ALA A 349 -19.52 -9.52 -27.75
C ALA A 349 -20.29 -10.21 -26.61
N ALA A 350 -20.96 -9.44 -25.76
CA ALA A 350 -21.76 -9.96 -24.65
C ALA A 350 -22.90 -10.84 -25.14
N SER A 351 -23.65 -10.38 -26.17
CA SER A 351 -24.76 -11.11 -26.74
C SER A 351 -24.33 -12.45 -27.33
N LEU A 352 -23.24 -12.50 -28.10
CA LEU A 352 -22.71 -13.72 -28.70
C LEU A 352 -22.22 -14.75 -27.68
N GLN A 353 -21.78 -14.29 -26.52
CA GLN A 353 -21.35 -15.16 -25.40
C GLN A 353 -22.49 -15.55 -24.48
N GLY A 354 -23.67 -14.97 -24.60
CA GLY A 354 -24.76 -15.13 -23.64
C GLY A 354 -24.43 -14.54 -22.27
N SER A 355 -23.55 -13.54 -22.21
CA SER A 355 -23.05 -12.91 -20.98
C SER A 355 -23.73 -11.56 -20.74
N PRO A 356 -23.94 -11.13 -19.48
CA PRO A 356 -24.55 -9.84 -19.16
C PRO A 356 -23.65 -8.65 -19.55
N SER A 357 -22.34 -8.86 -19.68
CA SER A 357 -21.38 -7.85 -20.12
C SER A 357 -20.12 -8.48 -20.70
N CYS A 358 -19.44 -7.77 -21.59
CA CYS A 358 -18.14 -8.18 -22.14
C CYS A 358 -17.28 -6.95 -22.46
N ASN A 359 -15.96 -7.04 -22.24
CA ASN A 359 -15.04 -6.02 -22.71
C ASN A 359 -14.67 -6.26 -24.19
N GLY A 360 -15.37 -5.61 -25.11
CA GLY A 360 -15.15 -5.78 -26.53
C GLY A 360 -13.74 -5.39 -27.02
N TRP A 361 -13.01 -4.55 -26.30
CA TRP A 361 -11.65 -4.18 -26.68
C TRP A 361 -10.67 -5.34 -26.54
N THR A 362 -10.84 -6.18 -25.55
CA THR A 362 -9.99 -7.36 -25.31
C THR A 362 -10.57 -8.63 -25.92
N PHE A 363 -11.85 -8.61 -26.29
CA PHE A 363 -12.54 -9.75 -26.86
C PHE A 363 -12.34 -9.85 -28.38
N TRP A 364 -12.35 -8.72 -29.12
CA TRP A 364 -12.25 -8.70 -30.56
C TRP A 364 -10.82 -8.56 -31.05
N PHE A 365 -10.51 -9.33 -32.09
CA PHE A 365 -9.25 -9.34 -32.82
C PHE A 365 -9.50 -9.01 -34.28
N TYR A 366 -8.59 -8.33 -34.92
CA TYR A 366 -8.52 -8.17 -36.37
C TYR A 366 -7.35 -8.98 -36.92
N GLU A 367 -7.39 -9.28 -38.21
CA GLU A 367 -6.31 -10.02 -38.87
C GLU A 367 -5.32 -9.02 -39.48
N ASP A 368 -4.06 -9.15 -39.07
CA ASP A 368 -2.95 -8.37 -39.60
C ASP A 368 -1.85 -9.33 -40.03
N ALA A 369 -1.52 -9.30 -41.34
CA ALA A 369 -0.52 -10.20 -41.96
C ALA A 369 -0.72 -11.69 -41.60
N GLY A 370 -1.96 -12.16 -41.48
CA GLY A 370 -2.30 -13.54 -41.14
C GLY A 370 -2.32 -13.87 -39.64
N GLN A 371 -2.02 -12.89 -38.79
CA GLN A 371 -2.08 -13.05 -37.32
C GLN A 371 -3.27 -12.33 -36.73
N LEU A 372 -3.83 -12.91 -35.65
CA LEU A 372 -4.88 -12.25 -34.89
C LEU A 372 -4.27 -11.27 -33.88
N VAL A 373 -4.62 -10.00 -34.02
CA VAL A 373 -4.15 -8.91 -33.18
C VAL A 373 -5.36 -8.30 -32.44
N PRO A 374 -5.28 -8.09 -31.10
CA PRO A 374 -6.35 -7.43 -30.37
C PRO A 374 -6.62 -6.02 -30.88
N ILE A 375 -7.89 -5.64 -31.05
CA ILE A 375 -8.25 -4.27 -31.49
C ILE A 375 -7.84 -3.20 -30.48
N ASP A 376 -7.58 -3.57 -29.22
CA ASP A 376 -7.08 -2.66 -28.19
C ASP A 376 -5.73 -2.03 -28.54
N ILE A 377 -4.87 -2.73 -29.27
CA ILE A 377 -3.58 -2.19 -29.77
C ILE A 377 -3.80 -0.95 -30.63
N LEU A 378 -4.79 -0.98 -31.52
CA LEU A 378 -5.15 0.17 -32.34
C LEU A 378 -5.65 1.34 -31.49
N ARG A 379 -6.45 1.05 -30.46
CA ARG A 379 -6.89 2.07 -29.50
C ARG A 379 -5.73 2.71 -28.75
N GLN A 380 -4.74 1.92 -28.33
CA GLN A 380 -3.56 2.45 -27.64
C GLN A 380 -2.72 3.33 -28.60
N LYS A 381 -2.58 2.94 -29.85
CA LYS A 381 -1.91 3.75 -30.88
C LYS A 381 -2.58 5.12 -31.04
N VAL A 382 -3.90 5.18 -31.15
CA VAL A 382 -4.66 6.44 -31.22
C VAL A 382 -4.47 7.27 -29.94
N ARG A 383 -4.43 6.66 -28.78
CA ARG A 383 -4.17 7.36 -27.51
C ARG A 383 -2.80 8.01 -27.49
N ALA A 384 -1.76 7.28 -27.90
CA ALA A 384 -0.40 7.81 -27.95
C ALA A 384 -0.31 9.03 -28.90
N GLU A 385 -0.96 8.96 -30.06
CA GLU A 385 -1.04 10.10 -31.00
C GLU A 385 -1.75 11.32 -30.39
N LEU A 386 -2.83 11.10 -29.64
CA LEU A 386 -3.60 12.17 -28.99
C LEU A 386 -2.83 12.83 -27.83
N VAL A 387 -1.91 12.12 -27.20
CA VAL A 387 -1.03 12.68 -26.16
C VAL A 387 0.04 13.54 -26.79
N SER A 388 0.68 13.08 -27.89
CA SER A 388 1.69 13.84 -28.60
C SER A 388 1.18 15.14 -29.23
N LEU A 389 -0.10 15.18 -29.62
CA LEU A 389 -0.77 16.38 -30.17
C LEU A 389 -1.26 17.37 -29.07
N GLY A 390 -1.30 16.96 -27.82
CA GLY A 390 -1.78 17.81 -26.70
C GLY A 390 -0.68 18.46 -25.86
N THR A 391 0.58 18.26 -26.21
CA THR A 391 1.79 18.86 -25.57
C THR A 391 2.40 20.01 -26.40
N GLY A 392 1.65 20.56 -27.36
CA GLY A 392 2.02 21.73 -28.15
C GLY A 392 1.29 22.99 -27.70
#